data_0a50d6b3f8c5c46f7fc4ac458e219520
#
_entry.id   0a50d6b3f8c5c46f7fc4ac458e219520
#
_cell.length_a   1.000
_cell.length_b   1.000
_cell.length_c   1.000
_cell.angle_alpha   90.00
_cell.angle_beta   90.00
_cell.angle_gamma   90.00
#
_symmetry.space_group_name_H-M   'P 1'
#
loop_
_entity.id
_entity.type
_entity.pdbx_description
1 polymer ?
#
loop_
_entity_poly.entity_id
_entity_poly.type
_entity_poly.pdbx_seq_one_letter_code
_entity_poly.pdbx_strand_id
1 'polypeptide(L)'
;AGADPERRYQSTAGFDDFEDVSDIFSDLFGGRGRAHRGSAQGFAARGGDLRYHLDVDFLDAARGAKRTVPLPDGQTIDLSIPAGVRDGQTLRLRGKGQPGMGGGPAGDAYVTISVKPHPMFRRDGNDIEIDLPITFDEAVLGGKVEVPTLAGPVSMGVPKGASSGQRLRLKGKGIKPAKGQAGDQFVRLKIILPDRIDSDMEDLARRWRETASHDPRKTMGRV
;
A
#
# COMPACT_ATOMS: atom_id res chain seq x y z
N ALA A 1 -59.75 -28.18 -3.62
CA ALA A 1 -59.38 -29.24 -4.56
C ALA A 1 -58.04 -28.85 -5.13
N GLY A 2 -56.96 -29.44 -4.86
CA GLY A 2 -56.33 -30.68 -4.64
C GLY A 2 -54.85 -30.43 -4.76
N ALA A 3 -54.14 -30.77 -3.74
CA ALA A 3 -53.06 -31.76 -3.66
C ALA A 3 -51.74 -31.45 -4.41
N ASP A 4 -50.75 -31.16 -3.62
CA ASP A 4 -49.34 -31.38 -3.81
C ASP A 4 -49.00 -32.88 -3.95
N PRO A 5 -47.95 -33.27 -4.69
CA PRO A 5 -47.04 -34.24 -4.09
C PRO A 5 -45.56 -33.90 -4.23
N GLU A 6 -44.91 -34.10 -3.13
CA GLU A 6 -43.49 -34.21 -2.87
C GLU A 6 -42.67 -34.89 -3.98
N ARG A 7 -41.64 -34.24 -4.51
CA ARG A 7 -40.56 -34.92 -5.21
C ARG A 7 -39.41 -35.17 -4.26
N ARG A 8 -39.35 -36.40 -3.76
CA ARG A 8 -38.18 -36.99 -3.12
C ARG A 8 -37.06 -37.11 -4.16
N TYR A 9 -35.97 -36.43 -3.91
CA TYR A 9 -34.70 -36.73 -4.58
C TYR A 9 -34.06 -37.93 -3.86
N GLN A 10 -34.15 -39.07 -4.50
CA GLN A 10 -33.34 -40.25 -4.18
C GLN A 10 -32.00 -40.10 -4.88
N SER A 11 -30.96 -39.82 -4.13
CA SER A 11 -29.58 -39.94 -4.55
C SER A 11 -29.15 -41.39 -4.38
N THR A 12 -29.20 -42.15 -5.43
CA THR A 12 -28.49 -43.43 -5.56
C THR A 12 -27.19 -43.16 -6.32
N ALA A 13 -26.15 -42.76 -5.62
CA ALA A 13 -24.79 -42.90 -6.11
C ALA A 13 -24.37 -44.33 -5.76
N GLY A 14 -24.37 -45.21 -6.77
CA GLY A 14 -23.93 -46.59 -6.68
C GLY A 14 -22.44 -46.63 -6.38
N PHE A 15 -22.08 -47.36 -5.36
CA PHE A 15 -20.76 -47.82 -5.00
C PHE A 15 -20.42 -49.07 -5.81
N ASP A 16 -20.24 -48.95 -7.13
CA ASP A 16 -19.90 -50.10 -7.98
C ASP A 16 -18.69 -49.87 -8.90
N ASP A 17 -17.78 -48.92 -8.57
CA ASP A 17 -16.57 -48.75 -9.35
C ASP A 17 -15.29 -49.01 -8.52
N PHE A 18 -15.35 -49.95 -7.56
CA PHE A 18 -14.15 -50.31 -6.77
C PHE A 18 -13.49 -51.60 -7.28
N GLU A 19 -13.97 -52.23 -8.36
CA GLU A 19 -13.29 -53.42 -8.92
C GLU A 19 -12.15 -53.10 -9.88
N ASP A 20 -12.07 -51.91 -10.46
CA ASP A 20 -10.98 -51.56 -11.41
C ASP A 20 -9.70 -51.07 -10.75
N VAL A 21 -9.70 -50.78 -9.46
CA VAL A 21 -8.46 -50.34 -8.75
C VAL A 21 -7.64 -51.52 -8.28
N SER A 22 -8.24 -52.73 -8.18
CA SER A 22 -7.57 -53.96 -7.78
C SER A 22 -6.64 -54.47 -8.86
N ASP A 23 -6.98 -54.28 -10.13
CA ASP A 23 -6.16 -54.73 -11.25
C ASP A 23 -4.91 -53.87 -11.47
N ILE A 24 -5.01 -52.57 -11.17
CA ILE A 24 -3.84 -51.66 -11.23
C ILE A 24 -2.89 -51.92 -10.07
N PHE A 25 -3.40 -52.34 -8.91
CA PHE A 25 -2.54 -52.71 -7.77
C PHE A 25 -1.88 -54.06 -7.91
N SER A 26 -2.54 -55.06 -8.58
CA SER A 26 -1.95 -56.37 -8.83
C SER A 26 -0.87 -56.35 -9.90
N ASP A 27 -0.96 -55.47 -10.89
CA ASP A 27 0.08 -55.27 -11.89
C ASP A 27 1.32 -54.56 -11.34
N LEU A 28 1.11 -53.69 -10.30
CA LEU A 28 2.22 -52.97 -9.66
C LEU A 28 2.96 -53.80 -8.60
N PHE A 29 2.29 -54.77 -7.98
CA PHE A 29 2.87 -55.60 -6.90
C PHE A 29 2.98 -57.09 -7.16
N GLY A 30 2.44 -57.62 -8.30
CA GLY A 30 2.34 -59.07 -8.58
C GLY A 30 3.34 -59.65 -9.59
N GLY A 31 4.30 -58.93 -10.11
CA GLY A 31 5.26 -59.38 -11.13
C GLY A 31 6.54 -59.94 -10.57
N ARG A 32 6.63 -61.26 -10.52
CA ARG A 32 7.86 -62.02 -10.25
C ARG A 32 9.05 -61.60 -11.12
N GLY A 33 10.12 -61.16 -10.47
CA GLY A 33 11.50 -61.42 -10.83
C GLY A 33 11.98 -60.99 -12.22
N ARG A 34 12.36 -59.69 -12.32
CA ARG A 34 13.54 -59.30 -13.10
C ARG A 34 14.15 -58.08 -12.44
N ALA A 35 15.35 -58.28 -11.89
CA ALA A 35 16.16 -57.19 -11.34
C ALA A 35 16.49 -56.20 -12.44
N HIS A 36 15.63 -55.19 -12.62
CA HIS A 36 15.99 -53.93 -13.24
C HIS A 36 16.50 -53.04 -12.12
N ARG A 37 17.81 -52.86 -12.05
CA ARG A 37 18.45 -51.71 -11.41
C ARG A 37 17.98 -50.47 -12.15
N GLY A 38 16.71 -50.11 -11.98
CA GLY A 38 16.16 -48.83 -12.31
C GLY A 38 16.48 -47.92 -11.15
N SER A 39 17.32 -46.94 -11.37
CA SER A 39 17.57 -45.81 -10.49
C SER A 39 16.25 -45.35 -9.85
N ALA A 40 16.15 -45.40 -8.52
CA ALA A 40 15.14 -44.69 -7.79
C ALA A 40 15.34 -43.19 -8.10
N GLN A 41 14.77 -42.73 -9.23
CA GLN A 41 14.58 -41.32 -9.47
C GLN A 41 13.58 -40.87 -8.42
N GLY A 42 14.12 -40.37 -7.30
CA GLY A 42 13.32 -39.74 -6.25
C GLY A 42 12.39 -38.74 -6.90
N PHE A 43 11.12 -38.81 -6.60
CA PHE A 43 10.11 -37.85 -7.07
C PHE A 43 10.54 -36.45 -6.65
N ALA A 44 11.09 -35.69 -7.60
CA ALA A 44 11.42 -34.29 -7.41
C ALA A 44 10.11 -33.50 -7.36
N ALA A 45 9.70 -33.08 -6.16
CA ALA A 45 8.51 -32.26 -5.96
C ALA A 45 8.91 -30.82 -5.63
N ARG A 46 8.24 -29.86 -6.28
CA ARG A 46 8.40 -28.45 -5.97
C ARG A 46 7.91 -28.15 -4.54
N GLY A 47 8.66 -27.30 -3.82
CA GLY A 47 8.27 -26.80 -2.50
C GLY A 47 7.01 -25.92 -2.55
N GLY A 48 6.29 -25.84 -1.43
CA GLY A 48 5.12 -25.00 -1.28
C GLY A 48 5.44 -23.49 -1.31
N ASP A 49 4.50 -22.70 -1.76
CA ASP A 49 4.59 -21.24 -1.72
C ASP A 49 4.26 -20.72 -0.31
N LEU A 50 4.93 -19.67 0.11
CA LEU A 50 4.73 -19.01 1.41
C LEU A 50 4.11 -17.64 1.23
N ARG A 51 3.33 -17.20 2.21
CA ARG A 51 2.68 -15.89 2.23
C ARG A 51 3.03 -15.14 3.50
N TYR A 52 3.44 -13.88 3.33
CA TYR A 52 3.83 -12.99 4.41
C TYR A 52 3.13 -11.65 4.29
N HIS A 53 3.00 -10.95 5.42
CA HIS A 53 2.59 -9.55 5.48
C HIS A 53 3.76 -8.73 6.02
N LEU A 54 4.00 -7.57 5.41
CA LEU A 54 5.07 -6.67 5.80
C LEU A 54 4.53 -5.26 5.93
N ASP A 55 4.63 -4.70 7.13
CA ASP A 55 4.38 -3.28 7.38
C ASP A 55 5.55 -2.45 6.90
N VAL A 56 5.26 -1.45 6.09
CA VAL A 56 6.25 -0.56 5.48
C VAL A 56 5.88 0.89 5.80
N ASP A 57 6.85 1.67 6.23
CA ASP A 57 6.64 3.09 6.45
C ASP A 57 6.37 3.82 5.12
N PHE A 58 5.52 4.85 5.18
CA PHE A 58 5.12 5.61 3.99
C PHE A 58 6.30 6.09 3.14
N LEU A 59 7.37 6.61 3.78
CA LEU A 59 8.53 7.12 3.06
C LEU A 59 9.30 6.02 2.34
N ASP A 60 9.41 4.84 2.94
CA ASP A 60 10.03 3.67 2.31
C ASP A 60 9.21 3.17 1.14
N ALA A 61 7.88 3.13 1.28
CA ALA A 61 6.98 2.78 0.18
C ALA A 61 7.04 3.80 -0.97
N ALA A 62 7.17 5.08 -0.66
CA ALA A 62 7.23 6.15 -1.66
C ALA A 62 8.56 6.19 -2.41
N ARG A 63 9.69 6.05 -1.69
CA ARG A 63 11.05 6.16 -2.25
C ARG A 63 11.63 4.85 -2.74
N GLY A 64 11.08 3.73 -2.30
CA GLY A 64 11.67 2.41 -2.35
C GLY A 64 12.72 2.21 -1.26
N ALA A 65 12.87 0.96 -0.82
CA ALA A 65 13.80 0.60 0.23
C ALA A 65 14.30 -0.84 0.07
N LYS A 66 15.43 -1.15 0.70
CA LYS A 66 15.86 -2.52 0.90
C LYS A 66 15.66 -2.88 2.37
N ARG A 67 14.99 -3.98 2.64
CA ARG A 67 14.70 -4.46 3.99
C ARG A 67 15.09 -5.92 4.11
N THR A 68 15.80 -6.27 5.17
CA THR A 68 16.02 -7.67 5.55
C THR A 68 14.90 -8.04 6.51
N VAL A 69 14.08 -9.00 6.12
CA VAL A 69 12.89 -9.42 6.87
C VAL A 69 13.17 -10.78 7.50
N PRO A 70 13.11 -10.91 8.85
CA PRO A 70 13.21 -12.20 9.50
C PRO A 70 11.94 -13.01 9.23
N LEU A 71 12.12 -14.28 8.90
CA LEU A 71 11.04 -15.23 8.71
C LEU A 71 10.76 -16.03 9.99
N PRO A 72 9.55 -16.60 10.14
CA PRO A 72 9.21 -17.42 11.30
C PRO A 72 10.09 -18.66 11.49
N ASP A 73 10.74 -19.13 10.43
CA ASP A 73 11.68 -20.26 10.44
C ASP A 73 13.11 -19.89 10.84
N GLY A 74 13.33 -18.61 11.25
CA GLY A 74 14.64 -18.07 11.65
C GLY A 74 15.54 -17.67 10.47
N GLN A 75 15.11 -17.86 9.24
CA GLN A 75 15.82 -17.36 8.06
C GLN A 75 15.54 -15.86 7.86
N THR A 76 16.37 -15.19 7.08
CA THR A 76 16.16 -13.81 6.68
C THR A 76 16.01 -13.71 5.16
N ILE A 77 15.11 -12.87 4.71
CA ILE A 77 14.96 -12.56 3.27
C ILE A 77 15.28 -11.10 3.02
N ASP A 78 16.18 -10.85 2.06
CA ASP A 78 16.40 -9.50 1.54
C ASP A 78 15.30 -9.14 0.55
N LEU A 79 14.47 -8.19 0.94
CA LEU A 79 13.36 -7.69 0.15
C LEU A 79 13.70 -6.32 -0.41
N SER A 80 13.64 -6.19 -1.72
CA SER A 80 13.69 -4.89 -2.40
C SER A 80 12.27 -4.39 -2.61
N ILE A 81 11.89 -3.34 -1.88
CA ILE A 81 10.61 -2.66 -1.99
C ILE A 81 10.74 -1.65 -3.14
N PRO A 82 9.98 -1.79 -4.23
CA PRO A 82 10.06 -0.86 -5.35
C PRO A 82 9.48 0.51 -4.95
N ALA A 83 10.08 1.59 -5.48
CA ALA A 83 9.55 2.93 -5.27
C ALA A 83 8.12 3.04 -5.78
N GLY A 84 7.26 3.63 -4.97
CA GLY A 84 5.85 3.83 -5.28
C GLY A 84 4.97 2.60 -5.04
N VAL A 85 5.46 1.58 -4.34
CA VAL A 85 4.64 0.42 -3.96
C VAL A 85 3.35 0.89 -3.29
N ARG A 86 2.24 0.20 -3.56
CA ARG A 86 0.91 0.54 -3.04
C ARG A 86 0.57 -0.33 -1.84
N ASP A 87 -0.30 0.19 -0.99
CA ASP A 87 -0.93 -0.60 0.06
C ASP A 87 -1.68 -1.80 -0.54
N GLY A 88 -1.58 -2.97 0.10
CA GLY A 88 -2.12 -4.23 -0.38
C GLY A 88 -1.36 -4.87 -1.55
N GLN A 89 -0.32 -4.23 -2.10
CA GLN A 89 0.45 -4.80 -3.20
C GLN A 89 1.25 -6.01 -2.76
N THR A 90 1.18 -7.10 -3.55
CA THR A 90 1.94 -8.33 -3.29
C THR A 90 3.19 -8.39 -4.15
N LEU A 91 4.34 -8.61 -3.51
CA LEU A 91 5.63 -8.83 -4.13
C LEU A 91 5.95 -10.33 -4.14
N ARG A 92 6.34 -10.87 -5.31
CA ARG A 92 6.74 -12.26 -5.47
C ARG A 92 8.26 -12.38 -5.41
N LEU A 93 8.74 -13.18 -4.49
CA LEU A 93 10.15 -13.56 -4.34
C LEU A 93 10.33 -14.98 -4.82
N ARG A 94 10.90 -15.16 -6.02
CA ARG A 94 11.06 -16.46 -6.64
C ARG A 94 12.04 -17.33 -5.86
N GLY A 95 11.67 -18.60 -5.66
CA GLY A 95 12.52 -19.58 -4.97
C GLY A 95 12.75 -19.29 -3.48
N LYS A 96 11.92 -18.45 -2.85
CA LYS A 96 11.98 -18.10 -1.42
C LYS A 96 10.82 -18.71 -0.61
N GLY A 97 10.12 -19.69 -1.17
CA GLY A 97 9.15 -20.53 -0.48
C GLY A 97 9.78 -21.73 0.22
N GLN A 98 8.98 -22.72 0.50
CA GLN A 98 9.47 -23.97 1.12
C GLN A 98 10.45 -24.70 0.20
N PRO A 99 11.47 -25.38 0.75
CA PRO A 99 12.37 -26.20 -0.04
C PRO A 99 11.61 -27.34 -0.73
N GLY A 100 12.03 -27.68 -1.95
CA GLY A 100 11.50 -28.83 -2.68
C GLY A 100 11.99 -30.14 -2.10
N MET A 101 11.27 -31.22 -2.37
CA MET A 101 11.62 -32.58 -1.98
C MET A 101 12.33 -33.30 -3.13
N GLY A 102 13.24 -34.22 -2.81
CA GLY A 102 13.93 -35.08 -3.82
C GLY A 102 14.73 -34.26 -4.85
N GLY A 103 15.29 -33.10 -4.48
CA GLY A 103 16.01 -32.22 -5.41
C GLY A 103 15.10 -31.33 -6.26
N GLY A 104 13.81 -31.26 -5.95
CA GLY A 104 12.87 -30.32 -6.58
C GLY A 104 13.17 -28.87 -6.26
N PRO A 105 12.73 -27.91 -7.09
CA PRO A 105 12.93 -26.48 -6.85
C PRO A 105 12.12 -25.99 -5.64
N ALA A 106 12.62 -24.97 -4.94
CA ALA A 106 11.87 -24.31 -3.89
C ALA A 106 10.61 -23.61 -4.45
N GLY A 107 9.61 -23.44 -3.62
CA GLY A 107 8.44 -22.60 -3.88
C GLY A 107 8.79 -21.10 -3.90
N ASP A 108 7.80 -20.27 -4.02
CA ASP A 108 7.94 -18.80 -4.00
C ASP A 108 7.41 -18.20 -2.70
N ALA A 109 7.92 -17.05 -2.33
CA ALA A 109 7.34 -16.26 -1.24
C ALA A 109 6.56 -15.07 -1.82
N TYR A 110 5.35 -14.87 -1.31
CA TYR A 110 4.47 -13.75 -1.63
C TYR A 110 4.39 -12.84 -0.40
N VAL A 111 4.88 -11.62 -0.55
CA VAL A 111 4.89 -10.63 0.53
C VAL A 111 3.86 -9.56 0.22
N THR A 112 2.77 -9.50 0.97
CA THR A 112 1.78 -8.44 0.88
C THR A 112 2.24 -7.26 1.71
N ILE A 113 2.33 -6.09 1.07
CA ILE A 113 2.80 -4.85 1.69
C ILE A 113 1.61 -4.13 2.33
N SER A 114 1.76 -3.75 3.59
CA SER A 114 0.85 -2.84 4.30
C SER A 114 1.58 -1.51 4.53
N VAL A 115 1.08 -0.43 3.94
CA VAL A 115 1.73 0.90 4.04
C VAL A 115 1.13 1.66 5.22
N LYS A 116 1.96 1.97 6.22
CA LYS A 116 1.55 2.78 7.36
C LYS A 116 1.22 4.21 6.93
N PRO A 117 0.14 4.82 7.46
CA PRO A 117 -0.16 6.22 7.21
C PRO A 117 0.95 7.13 7.75
N HIS A 118 1.19 8.26 7.07
CA HIS A 118 2.17 9.26 7.51
C HIS A 118 1.43 10.46 8.13
N PRO A 119 1.92 11.05 9.22
CA PRO A 119 1.23 12.16 9.89
C PRO A 119 1.09 13.41 9.02
N MET A 120 2.00 13.63 8.08
CA MET A 120 2.06 14.84 7.25
C MET A 120 1.64 14.58 5.80
N PHE A 121 2.08 13.47 5.19
CA PHE A 121 1.86 13.19 3.78
C PHE A 121 0.61 12.34 3.58
N ARG A 122 -0.29 12.81 2.72
CA ARG A 122 -1.42 12.02 2.19
C ARG A 122 -1.15 11.68 0.73
N ARG A 123 -1.38 10.42 0.35
CA ARG A 123 -1.15 9.93 -1.00
C ARG A 123 -2.44 9.90 -1.81
N ASP A 124 -2.37 10.39 -3.04
CA ASP A 124 -3.40 10.25 -4.06
C ASP A 124 -2.75 9.76 -5.36
N GLY A 125 -2.87 8.47 -5.64
CA GLY A 125 -2.16 7.87 -6.77
C GLY A 125 -0.64 8.00 -6.65
N ASN A 126 -0.01 8.79 -7.53
CA ASN A 126 1.40 9.17 -7.46
C ASN A 126 1.61 10.57 -6.88
N ASP A 127 0.53 11.33 -6.74
CA ASP A 127 0.57 12.64 -6.09
C ASP A 127 0.59 12.49 -4.57
N ILE A 128 1.08 13.52 -3.91
CA ILE A 128 1.01 13.65 -2.46
C ILE A 128 0.45 15.01 -2.08
N GLU A 129 -0.22 15.05 -0.94
CA GLU A 129 -0.75 16.30 -0.39
C GLU A 129 -0.28 16.48 1.05
N ILE A 130 -0.01 17.74 1.40
CA ILE A 130 0.29 18.16 2.77
C ILE A 130 -0.53 19.40 3.13
N ASP A 131 -0.82 19.55 4.42
CA ASP A 131 -1.26 20.83 4.99
C ASP A 131 -0.01 21.55 5.49
N LEU A 132 0.24 22.75 4.96
CA LEU A 132 1.36 23.60 5.35
C LEU A 132 0.86 24.73 6.24
N PRO A 133 1.25 24.76 7.52
CA PRO A 133 0.99 25.91 8.35
C PRO A 133 1.81 27.10 7.84
N ILE A 134 1.17 28.24 7.70
CA ILE A 134 1.78 29.54 7.40
C ILE A 134 1.31 30.58 8.41
N THR A 135 2.12 31.59 8.63
CA THR A 135 1.80 32.68 9.53
C THR A 135 0.86 33.70 8.86
N PHE A 136 0.29 34.57 9.66
CA PHE A 136 -0.59 35.65 9.17
C PHE A 136 0.14 36.62 8.23
N ASP A 137 1.38 37.00 8.59
CA ASP A 137 2.19 37.90 7.77
C ASP A 137 2.61 37.26 6.45
N GLU A 138 2.99 35.96 6.44
CA GLU A 138 3.25 35.20 5.21
C GLU A 138 2.02 35.13 4.30
N ALA A 139 0.82 34.99 4.88
CA ALA A 139 -0.41 34.99 4.11
C ALA A 139 -0.72 36.35 3.49
N VAL A 140 -0.57 37.44 4.27
CA VAL A 140 -0.89 38.79 3.83
C VAL A 140 0.15 39.36 2.87
N LEU A 141 1.41 39.27 3.22
CA LEU A 141 2.51 39.89 2.48
C LEU A 141 3.06 38.98 1.35
N GLY A 142 2.83 37.69 1.46
CA GLY A 142 3.51 36.69 0.66
C GLY A 142 4.94 36.47 1.12
N GLY A 143 5.61 35.48 0.56
CA GLY A 143 6.99 35.21 0.94
C GLY A 143 7.47 33.86 0.44
N LYS A 144 8.68 33.48 0.88
CA LYS A 144 9.24 32.16 0.61
C LYS A 144 9.19 31.35 1.89
N VAL A 145 8.63 30.15 1.80
CA VAL A 145 8.53 29.20 2.91
C VAL A 145 9.21 27.87 2.57
N GLU A 146 9.72 27.20 3.55
CA GLU A 146 10.24 25.84 3.36
C GLU A 146 9.11 24.81 3.41
N VAL A 147 9.05 23.96 2.42
CA VAL A 147 8.05 22.92 2.29
C VAL A 147 8.73 21.55 2.33
N PRO A 148 8.39 20.67 3.27
CA PRO A 148 8.90 19.31 3.30
C PRO A 148 8.41 18.54 2.09
N THR A 149 9.31 17.80 1.45
CA THR A 149 9.00 16.91 0.33
C THR A 149 9.58 15.52 0.56
N LEU A 150 9.18 14.56 -0.27
CA LEU A 150 9.78 13.23 -0.21
C LEU A 150 11.30 13.22 -0.38
N ALA A 151 11.88 14.19 -1.07
CA ALA A 151 13.33 14.27 -1.33
C ALA A 151 14.08 15.24 -0.41
N GLY A 152 13.40 15.82 0.56
CA GLY A 152 13.92 16.88 1.45
C GLY A 152 13.15 18.18 1.27
N PRO A 153 13.44 19.20 2.07
CA PRO A 153 12.75 20.49 2.02
C PRO A 153 13.06 21.25 0.73
N VAL A 154 12.08 22.01 0.25
CA VAL A 154 12.24 22.92 -0.89
C VAL A 154 11.63 24.28 -0.56
N SER A 155 12.22 25.36 -1.09
CA SER A 155 11.66 26.70 -0.96
C SER A 155 10.51 26.88 -1.96
N MET A 156 9.33 27.34 -1.46
CA MET A 156 8.14 27.62 -2.25
C MET A 156 7.68 29.05 -2.00
N GLY A 157 7.26 29.75 -3.07
CA GLY A 157 6.65 31.08 -2.95
C GLY A 157 5.18 30.97 -2.53
N VAL A 158 4.81 31.67 -1.45
CA VAL A 158 3.43 31.93 -1.07
C VAL A 158 3.01 33.26 -1.71
N PRO A 159 1.93 33.31 -2.49
CA PRO A 159 1.49 34.56 -3.09
C PRO A 159 0.94 35.50 -2.04
N LYS A 160 1.08 36.82 -2.27
CA LYS A 160 0.46 37.86 -1.44
C LYS A 160 -1.07 37.66 -1.43
N GLY A 161 -1.67 37.76 -0.24
CA GLY A 161 -3.09 37.58 -0.05
C GLY A 161 -3.53 36.12 -0.12
N ALA A 162 -2.63 35.19 0.19
CA ALA A 162 -2.94 33.78 0.29
C ALA A 162 -4.00 33.51 1.38
N SER A 163 -4.80 32.47 1.19
CA SER A 163 -5.86 32.11 2.12
C SER A 163 -5.78 30.64 2.51
N SER A 164 -6.31 30.30 3.69
CA SER A 164 -6.45 28.91 4.13
C SER A 164 -7.26 28.11 3.12
N GLY A 165 -6.80 26.88 2.82
CA GLY A 165 -7.39 26.02 1.81
C GLY A 165 -6.84 26.24 0.40
N GLN A 166 -6.11 27.32 0.13
CA GLN A 166 -5.46 27.54 -1.15
C GLN A 166 -4.44 26.43 -1.41
N ARG A 167 -4.50 25.86 -2.61
CA ARG A 167 -3.68 24.71 -3.01
C ARG A 167 -2.60 25.15 -3.99
N LEU A 168 -1.34 24.96 -3.62
CA LEU A 168 -0.17 25.23 -4.45
C LEU A 168 0.43 23.92 -4.93
N ARG A 169 1.05 23.93 -6.11
CA ARG A 169 1.61 22.72 -6.76
C ARG A 169 3.12 22.80 -6.84
N LEU A 170 3.77 21.77 -6.36
CA LEU A 170 5.20 21.51 -6.56
C LEU A 170 5.35 20.40 -7.60
N LYS A 171 5.62 20.79 -8.85
CA LYS A 171 5.70 19.88 -9.99
C LYS A 171 6.79 18.83 -9.79
N GLY A 172 6.45 17.55 -10.02
CA GLY A 172 7.37 16.43 -9.96
C GLY A 172 7.91 16.09 -8.55
N LYS A 173 7.28 16.64 -7.48
CA LYS A 173 7.67 16.39 -6.08
C LYS A 173 6.82 15.31 -5.38
N GLY A 174 5.94 14.65 -6.12
CA GLY A 174 5.21 13.48 -5.67
C GLY A 174 6.03 12.20 -5.71
N ILE A 175 5.35 11.07 -5.68
CA ILE A 175 5.97 9.74 -5.74
C ILE A 175 6.46 9.48 -7.16
N LYS A 176 7.72 9.05 -7.27
CA LYS A 176 8.31 8.59 -8.52
C LYS A 176 8.31 7.06 -8.51
N PRO A 177 7.33 6.41 -9.17
CA PRO A 177 7.30 4.95 -9.22
C PRO A 177 8.49 4.40 -9.99
N ALA A 178 8.79 3.10 -9.79
CA ALA A 178 9.87 2.42 -10.50
C ALA A 178 9.67 2.43 -12.04
N LYS A 179 8.41 2.51 -12.47
CA LYS A 179 8.01 2.68 -13.88
C LYS A 179 6.97 3.77 -13.99
N GLY A 180 7.16 4.73 -14.89
CA GLY A 180 6.24 5.84 -15.12
C GLY A 180 6.79 7.20 -14.71
N GLN A 181 5.93 8.20 -14.76
CA GLN A 181 6.29 9.58 -14.42
C GLN A 181 6.08 9.83 -12.92
N ALA A 182 6.88 10.74 -12.37
CA ALA A 182 6.68 11.24 -11.02
C ALA A 182 5.35 12.02 -10.94
N GLY A 183 4.66 11.86 -9.84
CA GLY A 183 3.53 12.70 -9.49
C GLY A 183 3.98 14.07 -8.97
N ASP A 184 3.02 14.85 -8.55
CA ASP A 184 3.23 16.18 -8.01
C ASP A 184 2.98 16.20 -6.50
N GLN A 185 3.50 17.22 -5.84
CA GLN A 185 3.12 17.49 -4.46
C GLN A 185 2.19 18.69 -4.43
N PHE A 186 1.05 18.54 -3.77
CA PHE A 186 0.11 19.61 -3.51
C PHE A 186 0.25 20.06 -2.07
N VAL A 187 0.35 21.38 -1.92
CA VAL A 187 0.52 22.03 -0.63
C VAL A 187 -0.73 22.85 -0.36
N ARG A 188 -1.51 22.46 0.64
CA ARG A 188 -2.69 23.21 1.08
C ARG A 188 -2.28 24.14 2.21
N LEU A 189 -2.42 25.41 1.99
CA LEU A 189 -2.06 26.42 2.97
C LEU A 189 -3.07 26.42 4.14
N LYS A 190 -2.55 26.56 5.35
CA LYS A 190 -3.32 26.67 6.58
C LYS A 190 -2.77 27.82 7.41
N ILE A 191 -3.48 28.94 7.46
CA ILE A 191 -3.07 30.08 8.27
C ILE A 191 -3.27 29.73 9.74
N ILE A 192 -2.21 29.87 10.53
CA ILE A 192 -2.20 29.61 11.96
C ILE A 192 -1.85 30.92 12.66
N LEU A 193 -2.66 31.29 13.62
CA LEU A 193 -2.36 32.42 14.52
C LEU A 193 -1.33 31.97 15.57
N PRO A 194 -0.52 32.88 16.09
CA PRO A 194 0.39 32.57 17.20
C PRO A 194 -0.37 32.15 18.45
N ASP A 195 0.25 31.32 19.30
CA ASP A 195 -0.35 30.83 20.54
C ASP A 195 -0.70 31.97 21.51
N ARG A 196 0.05 33.07 21.44
CA ARG A 196 -0.21 34.29 22.21
C ARG A 196 -0.45 35.43 21.27
N ILE A 197 -1.59 36.09 21.45
CA ILE A 197 -1.95 37.34 20.75
C ILE A 197 -1.46 38.51 21.62
N ASP A 198 -0.59 39.34 21.08
CA ASP A 198 -0.13 40.56 21.74
C ASP A 198 -1.06 41.75 21.49
N SER A 199 -0.82 42.86 22.22
CA SER A 199 -1.63 44.06 22.09
C SER A 199 -1.61 44.65 20.69
N ASP A 200 -0.49 44.59 20.00
CA ASP A 200 -0.36 45.18 18.66
C ASP A 200 -1.20 44.41 17.64
N MET A 201 -1.26 43.09 17.76
CA MET A 201 -2.09 42.25 16.93
C MET A 201 -3.58 42.43 17.25
N GLU A 202 -3.94 42.59 18.53
CA GLU A 202 -5.32 42.94 18.91
C GLU A 202 -5.75 44.31 18.34
N ASP A 203 -4.91 45.31 18.44
CA ASP A 203 -5.18 46.65 17.92
C ASP A 203 -5.28 46.64 16.39
N LEU A 204 -4.44 45.89 15.71
CA LEU A 204 -4.55 45.66 14.27
C LEU A 204 -5.91 45.02 13.92
N ALA A 205 -6.31 43.98 14.64
CA ALA A 205 -7.57 43.28 14.40
C ALA A 205 -8.80 44.19 14.66
N ARG A 206 -8.76 45.08 15.71
CA ARG A 206 -9.81 46.08 16.00
C ARG A 206 -9.93 47.06 14.85
N ARG A 207 -8.83 47.68 14.43
CA ARG A 207 -8.80 48.63 13.29
C ARG A 207 -9.30 47.99 12.01
N TRP A 208 -8.88 46.74 11.74
CA TRP A 208 -9.34 46.00 10.58
C TRP A 208 -10.86 45.78 10.60
N ARG A 209 -11.42 45.38 11.76
CA ARG A 209 -12.87 45.18 11.94
C ARG A 209 -13.68 46.42 11.64
N GLU A 210 -13.17 47.59 11.98
CA GLU A 210 -13.87 48.90 11.76
C GLU A 210 -13.83 49.31 10.27
N THR A 211 -12.79 48.98 9.56
CA THR A 211 -12.55 49.46 8.21
C THR A 211 -12.89 48.43 7.11
N ALA A 212 -12.84 47.14 7.42
CA ALA A 212 -13.03 46.07 6.44
C ALA A 212 -14.49 45.59 6.43
N SER A 213 -15.11 45.64 5.25
CA SER A 213 -16.45 45.09 5.01
C SER A 213 -16.41 43.60 4.58
N HIS A 214 -15.31 42.89 4.85
CA HIS A 214 -15.12 41.49 4.40
C HIS A 214 -15.88 40.52 5.32
N ASP A 215 -16.88 39.86 4.76
CA ASP A 215 -17.59 38.76 5.43
C ASP A 215 -17.44 37.45 4.62
N PRO A 216 -16.58 36.53 5.07
CA PRO A 216 -16.34 35.26 4.37
C PRO A 216 -17.56 34.34 4.41
N ARG A 217 -18.57 34.60 5.25
CA ARG A 217 -19.78 33.79 5.40
C ARG A 217 -20.91 34.20 4.47
N LYS A 218 -20.77 35.28 3.70
CA LYS A 218 -21.82 35.74 2.76
C LYS A 218 -22.23 34.67 1.74
N THR A 219 -21.32 33.78 1.38
CA THR A 219 -21.56 32.67 0.41
C THR A 219 -22.09 31.40 1.06
N MET A 220 -22.05 31.30 2.40
CA MET A 220 -22.65 30.18 3.11
C MET A 220 -24.16 30.41 3.15
N GLY A 221 -24.90 29.70 2.30
CA GLY A 221 -26.38 29.82 2.28
C GLY A 221 -26.99 29.76 3.68
N ARG A 222 -28.01 30.57 3.93
CA ARG A 222 -28.80 30.39 5.14
C ARG A 222 -29.53 29.07 5.06
N VAL A 223 -29.16 28.14 5.93
CA VAL A 223 -29.87 26.88 6.14
C VAL A 223 -31.18 27.19 6.89
#